data_3cc7885e8d848a9d1becc3dab1d0fb6e
#
_entry.id   3cc7885e8d848a9d1becc3dab1d0fb6e
#
_cell.length_a   1.000
_cell.length_b   1.000
_cell.length_c   1.000
_cell.angle_alpha   90.00
_cell.angle_beta   90.00
_cell.angle_gamma   90.00
#
_symmetry.space_group_name_H-M   'P 1'
#
loop_
_entity.id
_entity.type
_entity.pdbx_description
1 polymer ?
#
loop_
_entity_poly.entity_id
_entity_poly.type
_entity_poly.pdbx_seq_one_letter_code
_entity_poly.pdbx_strand_id
1 'polypeptide(L)'
;MMLSLAACSDSTKKIESPADFEGAKISVQTATSAHESIQDMQDEGMNINVLPYEKVTQCFDDLALGRVDAVYVDSVVAGYYLAEDDTKYQKTWTSETGEPIGVCLKKGNDDLKELIEGAIDTLYYDGTMAQLSEKHFGSAADVDGVRNVTEKPVLDLSKLKTLKDGTLTVGVEVGYPPMEYTDDAGLEYQGFDIDFAKALGEVLGVDIEFVNTAWDGIFAGLDKEQYDVIISSVSITPERQAAYDLTEPYVSNQLVIVTLK
;
A
#
# COMPACT_ATOMS: atom_id res chain seq x y z
N MET A 1 32.65 -19.75 -45.45
CA MET A 1 32.60 -19.72 -43.98
C MET A 1 31.37 -18.88 -43.60
N MET A 2 30.23 -19.54 -43.42
CA MET A 2 28.98 -18.85 -43.08
C MET A 2 28.94 -18.74 -41.56
N LEU A 3 29.00 -17.52 -41.05
CA LEU A 3 28.67 -17.25 -39.64
C LEU A 3 27.14 -17.32 -39.49
N SER A 4 26.65 -18.36 -38.82
CA SER A 4 25.28 -18.39 -38.33
C SER A 4 25.19 -17.45 -37.10
N LEU A 5 24.53 -16.31 -37.27
CA LEU A 5 24.03 -15.54 -36.15
C LEU A 5 22.94 -16.41 -35.47
N ALA A 6 23.26 -16.98 -34.33
CA ALA A 6 22.24 -17.46 -33.41
C ALA A 6 21.51 -16.25 -32.87
N ALA A 7 20.31 -15.99 -33.38
CA ALA A 7 19.36 -15.12 -32.74
C ALA A 7 18.97 -15.81 -31.41
N CYS A 8 19.47 -15.30 -30.29
CA CYS A 8 18.87 -15.59 -28.98
C CYS A 8 17.45 -14.99 -29.06
N SER A 9 16.46 -15.85 -29.29
CA SER A 9 15.09 -15.50 -28.94
C SER A 9 15.04 -15.49 -27.41
N ASP A 10 15.15 -14.30 -26.82
CA ASP A 10 14.69 -14.10 -25.46
C ASP A 10 13.17 -14.33 -25.51
N SER A 11 12.77 -15.57 -25.25
CA SER A 11 11.38 -15.85 -24.96
C SER A 11 11.13 -15.21 -23.59
N THR A 12 10.40 -14.08 -23.58
CA THR A 12 9.93 -13.48 -22.34
C THR A 12 9.30 -14.57 -21.50
N LYS A 13 9.85 -14.81 -20.31
CA LYS A 13 9.37 -15.84 -19.41
C LYS A 13 7.95 -15.49 -19.01
N LYS A 14 7.02 -16.43 -19.20
CA LYS A 14 5.63 -16.23 -18.80
C LYS A 14 5.53 -16.36 -17.28
N ILE A 15 5.07 -15.31 -16.60
CA ILE A 15 4.89 -15.27 -15.15
C ILE A 15 3.38 -15.24 -14.87
N GLU A 16 2.82 -16.36 -14.43
CA GLU A 16 1.39 -16.52 -14.14
C GLU A 16 1.11 -16.79 -12.66
N SER A 17 2.14 -17.01 -11.87
CA SER A 17 2.05 -17.25 -10.42
C SER A 17 3.42 -17.03 -9.77
N PRO A 18 3.51 -16.94 -8.44
CA PRO A 18 4.81 -16.92 -7.74
C PRO A 18 5.68 -18.14 -8.00
N ALA A 19 5.10 -19.30 -8.35
CA ALA A 19 5.87 -20.50 -8.73
C ALA A 19 6.73 -20.28 -9.98
N ASP A 20 6.40 -19.30 -10.82
CA ASP A 20 7.15 -18.94 -12.02
C ASP A 20 8.32 -17.97 -11.75
N PHE A 21 8.54 -17.56 -10.50
CA PHE A 21 9.64 -16.66 -10.15
C PHE A 21 11.02 -17.28 -10.24
N GLU A 22 11.14 -18.62 -10.26
CA GLU A 22 12.42 -19.33 -10.42
C GLU A 22 13.19 -18.82 -11.65
N GLY A 23 14.35 -18.19 -11.42
CA GLY A 23 15.20 -17.61 -12.46
C GLY A 23 14.67 -16.33 -13.11
N ALA A 24 13.49 -15.84 -12.71
CA ALA A 24 12.91 -14.59 -13.21
C ALA A 24 13.50 -13.36 -12.50
N LYS A 25 13.41 -12.20 -13.15
CA LYS A 25 13.74 -10.90 -12.59
C LYS A 25 12.47 -10.24 -12.07
N ILE A 26 12.31 -10.22 -10.76
CA ILE A 26 11.12 -9.68 -10.11
C ILE A 26 11.47 -8.39 -9.38
N SER A 27 10.78 -7.30 -9.70
CA SER A 27 10.91 -6.05 -8.96
C SER A 27 9.87 -5.92 -7.86
N VAL A 28 10.31 -5.37 -6.74
CA VAL A 28 9.47 -5.08 -5.55
C VAL A 28 9.96 -3.81 -4.89
N GLN A 29 9.09 -3.17 -4.13
CA GLN A 29 9.55 -2.12 -3.21
C GLN A 29 10.16 -2.76 -1.96
N THR A 30 11.29 -2.23 -1.52
CA THR A 30 12.06 -2.73 -0.36
C THR A 30 11.21 -2.68 0.93
N ALA A 31 11.35 -3.72 1.78
CA ALA A 31 10.69 -3.82 3.09
C ALA A 31 9.15 -3.81 3.04
N THR A 32 8.54 -4.16 1.89
CA THR A 32 7.10 -4.43 1.79
C THR A 32 6.81 -5.92 2.04
N SER A 33 5.54 -6.26 2.29
CA SER A 33 5.09 -7.65 2.39
C SER A 33 5.40 -8.46 1.13
N ALA A 34 5.33 -7.83 -0.06
CA ALA A 34 5.75 -8.44 -1.32
C ALA A 34 7.24 -8.79 -1.30
N HIS A 35 8.11 -7.90 -0.78
CA HIS A 35 9.54 -8.18 -0.66
C HIS A 35 9.81 -9.30 0.35
N GLU A 36 9.16 -9.27 1.51
CA GLU A 36 9.26 -10.32 2.54
C GLU A 36 8.83 -11.67 1.99
N SER A 37 7.70 -11.73 1.26
CA SER A 37 7.22 -12.95 0.61
C SER A 37 8.24 -13.53 -0.39
N ILE A 38 8.96 -12.69 -1.15
CA ILE A 38 10.03 -13.18 -2.04
C ILE A 38 11.22 -13.70 -1.23
N GLN A 39 11.59 -13.06 -0.13
CA GLN A 39 12.66 -13.53 0.74
C GLN A 39 12.33 -14.89 1.33
N ASP A 40 11.09 -15.11 1.78
CA ASP A 40 10.63 -16.42 2.25
C ASP A 40 10.76 -17.50 1.17
N MET A 41 10.35 -17.21 -0.07
CA MET A 41 10.53 -18.14 -1.20
C MET A 41 12.00 -18.44 -1.49
N GLN A 42 12.90 -17.45 -1.35
CA GLN A 42 14.33 -17.63 -1.50
C GLN A 42 14.91 -18.49 -0.38
N ASP A 43 14.46 -18.30 0.86
CA ASP A 43 14.86 -19.11 2.02
C ASP A 43 14.37 -20.56 1.90
N GLU A 44 13.24 -20.79 1.23
CA GLU A 44 12.74 -22.12 0.85
C GLU A 44 13.52 -22.74 -0.33
N GLY A 45 14.44 -22.01 -0.95
CA GLY A 45 15.36 -22.48 -1.96
C GLY A 45 15.03 -22.08 -3.41
N MET A 46 14.04 -21.22 -3.63
CA MET A 46 13.75 -20.69 -4.96
C MET A 46 14.80 -19.67 -5.39
N ASN A 47 15.36 -19.82 -6.57
CA ASN A 47 16.37 -18.92 -7.11
C ASN A 47 15.70 -17.77 -7.88
N ILE A 48 15.41 -16.65 -7.20
CA ILE A 48 14.74 -15.48 -7.77
C ILE A 48 15.76 -14.34 -7.93
N ASN A 49 15.81 -13.71 -9.11
CA ASN A 49 16.58 -12.48 -9.31
C ASN A 49 15.75 -11.28 -8.86
N VAL A 50 15.68 -11.06 -7.55
CA VAL A 50 14.93 -9.94 -6.99
C VAL A 50 15.66 -8.61 -7.23
N LEU A 51 14.92 -7.59 -7.68
CA LEU A 51 15.38 -6.22 -7.84
C LEU A 51 14.56 -5.32 -6.89
N PRO A 52 15.04 -5.08 -5.66
CA PRO A 52 14.36 -4.23 -4.71
C PRO A 52 14.65 -2.75 -5.00
N TYR A 53 13.62 -1.91 -4.94
CA TYR A 53 13.70 -0.47 -5.15
C TYR A 53 13.18 0.29 -3.93
N GLU A 54 13.63 1.53 -3.74
CA GLU A 54 13.11 2.39 -2.67
C GLU A 54 11.65 2.78 -2.91
N LYS A 55 11.24 2.90 -4.19
CA LYS A 55 9.90 3.34 -4.58
C LYS A 55 9.26 2.40 -5.59
N VAL A 56 7.96 2.20 -5.46
CA VAL A 56 7.18 1.36 -6.38
C VAL A 56 7.19 1.91 -7.82
N THR A 57 7.30 3.23 -8.00
CA THR A 57 7.40 3.86 -9.32
C THR A 57 8.61 3.34 -10.10
N GLN A 58 9.74 3.10 -9.44
CA GLN A 58 10.95 2.55 -10.06
C GLN A 58 10.75 1.09 -10.51
N CYS A 59 9.92 0.32 -9.80
CA CYS A 59 9.56 -1.04 -10.21
C CYS A 59 8.83 -1.03 -11.56
N PHE A 60 7.84 -0.14 -11.70
CA PHE A 60 7.07 -0.01 -12.94
C PHE A 60 7.87 0.64 -14.08
N ASP A 61 8.80 1.56 -13.77
CA ASP A 61 9.73 2.12 -14.76
C ASP A 61 10.59 1.02 -15.40
N ASP A 62 11.15 0.13 -14.59
CA ASP A 62 11.98 -0.97 -15.07
C ASP A 62 11.15 -2.06 -15.78
N LEU A 63 9.92 -2.32 -15.33
CA LEU A 63 8.99 -3.17 -16.08
C LEU A 63 8.70 -2.56 -17.45
N ALA A 64 8.39 -1.26 -17.49
CA ALA A 64 8.09 -0.53 -18.73
C ALA A 64 9.23 -0.57 -19.76
N LEU A 65 10.47 -0.67 -19.28
CA LEU A 65 11.69 -0.74 -20.08
C LEU A 65 12.12 -2.20 -20.39
N GLY A 66 11.37 -3.20 -19.92
CA GLY A 66 11.70 -4.62 -20.12
C GLY A 66 12.97 -5.07 -19.38
N ARG A 67 13.36 -4.38 -18.31
CA ARG A 67 14.53 -4.74 -17.49
C ARG A 67 14.22 -5.79 -16.45
N VAL A 68 12.94 -5.89 -16.07
CA VAL A 68 12.39 -6.93 -15.18
C VAL A 68 11.26 -7.67 -15.90
N ASP A 69 10.99 -8.89 -15.47
CA ASP A 69 9.94 -9.73 -16.04
C ASP A 69 8.58 -9.45 -15.43
N ALA A 70 8.55 -9.05 -14.14
CA ALA A 70 7.32 -8.71 -13.43
C ALA A 70 7.57 -7.73 -12.29
N VAL A 71 6.49 -7.05 -11.87
CA VAL A 71 6.37 -6.33 -10.59
C VAL A 71 5.46 -7.15 -9.67
N TYR A 72 5.87 -7.34 -8.42
CA TYR A 72 5.06 -7.97 -7.38
C TYR A 72 4.67 -6.92 -6.36
N VAL A 73 3.35 -6.64 -6.24
CA VAL A 73 2.86 -5.39 -5.63
C VAL A 73 1.41 -5.51 -5.15
N ASP A 74 0.95 -4.55 -4.38
CA ASP A 74 -0.43 -4.36 -3.95
C ASP A 74 -1.41 -4.20 -5.11
N SER A 75 -2.58 -4.80 -5.00
CA SER A 75 -3.62 -4.76 -6.03
C SER A 75 -4.15 -3.35 -6.28
N VAL A 76 -4.24 -2.51 -5.25
CA VAL A 76 -4.67 -1.10 -5.35
C VAL A 76 -3.69 -0.28 -6.20
N VAL A 77 -2.38 -0.53 -6.04
CA VAL A 77 -1.33 0.11 -6.84
C VAL A 77 -1.31 -0.43 -8.27
N ALA A 78 -1.39 -1.74 -8.43
CA ALA A 78 -1.47 -2.36 -9.76
C ALA A 78 -2.65 -1.80 -10.55
N GLY A 79 -3.81 -1.61 -9.90
CA GLY A 79 -5.02 -1.03 -10.51
C GLY A 79 -4.76 0.33 -11.13
N TYR A 80 -3.99 1.19 -10.46
CA TYR A 80 -3.60 2.51 -10.98
C TYR A 80 -2.81 2.41 -12.30
N TYR A 81 -1.73 1.62 -12.33
CA TYR A 81 -0.91 1.48 -13.55
C TYR A 81 -1.64 0.78 -14.69
N LEU A 82 -2.51 -0.19 -14.38
CA LEU A 82 -3.35 -0.85 -15.38
C LEU A 82 -4.39 0.11 -15.96
N ALA A 83 -4.89 1.08 -15.18
CA ALA A 83 -5.82 2.09 -15.67
C ALA A 83 -5.12 3.18 -16.49
N GLU A 84 -3.85 3.52 -16.18
CA GLU A 84 -3.07 4.48 -16.95
C GLU A 84 -2.71 3.97 -18.37
N ASP A 85 -2.36 2.68 -18.50
CA ASP A 85 -2.04 2.08 -19.79
C ASP A 85 -2.46 0.60 -19.84
N ASP A 86 -3.73 0.39 -20.17
CA ASP A 86 -4.32 -0.93 -20.31
C ASP A 86 -3.79 -1.71 -21.54
N THR A 87 -3.06 -1.06 -22.43
CA THR A 87 -2.44 -1.71 -23.60
C THR A 87 -1.06 -2.28 -23.28
N LYS A 88 -0.39 -1.76 -22.26
CA LYS A 88 1.00 -2.09 -21.90
C LYS A 88 1.09 -3.14 -20.81
N TYR A 89 0.29 -3.00 -19.75
CA TYR A 89 0.35 -3.82 -18.57
C TYR A 89 -0.79 -4.82 -18.50
N GLN A 90 -0.53 -5.94 -17.83
CA GLN A 90 -1.56 -6.92 -17.46
C GLN A 90 -1.28 -7.48 -16.07
N LYS A 91 -2.35 -7.73 -15.32
CA LYS A 91 -2.31 -8.50 -14.10
C LYS A 91 -2.41 -9.98 -14.45
N THR A 92 -1.40 -10.77 -14.11
CA THR A 92 -1.33 -12.19 -14.45
C THR A 92 -1.71 -13.09 -13.27
N TRP A 93 -1.64 -12.57 -12.05
CA TRP A 93 -1.96 -13.32 -10.85
C TRP A 93 -2.48 -12.41 -9.74
N THR A 94 -3.28 -12.98 -8.84
CA THR A 94 -3.75 -12.35 -7.61
C THR A 94 -3.67 -13.37 -6.49
N SER A 95 -3.15 -12.99 -5.32
CA SER A 95 -3.07 -13.83 -4.14
C SER A 95 -4.46 -14.29 -3.69
N GLU A 96 -4.57 -15.54 -3.27
CA GLU A 96 -5.79 -16.04 -2.62
C GLU A 96 -5.94 -15.49 -1.20
N THR A 97 -4.83 -15.12 -0.57
CA THR A 97 -4.81 -14.52 0.77
C THR A 97 -4.90 -13.01 0.64
N GLY A 98 -5.89 -12.41 1.32
CA GLY A 98 -6.00 -10.96 1.41
C GLY A 98 -4.91 -10.39 2.31
N GLU A 99 -4.43 -9.21 1.94
CA GLU A 99 -3.56 -8.36 2.77
C GLU A 99 -4.24 -7.02 3.03
N PRO A 100 -5.32 -7.00 3.83
CA PRO A 100 -6.08 -5.78 4.07
C PRO A 100 -5.22 -4.70 4.71
N ILE A 101 -5.54 -3.44 4.43
CA ILE A 101 -4.76 -2.27 4.86
C ILE A 101 -5.39 -1.64 6.09
N GLY A 102 -4.58 -1.32 7.10
CA GLY A 102 -4.97 -0.68 8.35
C GLY A 102 -4.12 0.53 8.73
N VAL A 103 -4.63 1.34 9.65
CA VAL A 103 -3.85 2.40 10.30
C VAL A 103 -2.93 1.77 11.34
N CYS A 104 -1.66 2.15 11.34
CA CYS A 104 -0.67 1.59 12.26
C CYS A 104 -0.33 2.59 13.36
N LEU A 105 -0.38 2.13 14.61
CA LEU A 105 -0.07 2.89 15.81
C LEU A 105 1.03 2.20 16.61
N LYS A 106 1.77 2.97 17.40
CA LYS A 106 2.65 2.43 18.43
C LYS A 106 1.84 1.69 19.48
N LYS A 107 2.30 0.52 19.92
CA LYS A 107 1.61 -0.30 20.94
C LYS A 107 1.32 0.47 22.21
N GLY A 108 0.13 0.23 22.75
CA GLY A 108 -0.33 0.75 24.04
C GLY A 108 -0.99 2.13 23.94
N ASN A 109 -1.33 2.61 22.75
CA ASN A 109 -2.15 3.81 22.56
C ASN A 109 -3.62 3.45 22.29
N ASP A 110 -4.22 2.69 23.22
CA ASP A 110 -5.54 2.10 23.06
C ASP A 110 -6.64 3.17 22.85
N ASP A 111 -6.55 4.29 23.59
CA ASP A 111 -7.52 5.39 23.47
C ASP A 111 -7.50 6.02 22.05
N LEU A 112 -6.32 6.27 21.49
CA LEU A 112 -6.20 6.81 20.13
C LEU A 112 -6.66 5.78 19.09
N LYS A 113 -6.30 4.50 19.28
CA LYS A 113 -6.74 3.42 18.39
C LYS A 113 -8.28 3.33 18.38
N GLU A 114 -8.93 3.30 19.56
CA GLU A 114 -10.40 3.26 19.68
C GLU A 114 -11.06 4.44 18.96
N LEU A 115 -10.49 5.65 19.09
CA LEU A 115 -11.01 6.85 18.43
C LEU A 115 -10.83 6.78 16.90
N ILE A 116 -9.70 6.31 16.41
CA ILE A 116 -9.46 6.12 14.97
C ILE A 116 -10.39 5.05 14.40
N GLU A 117 -10.58 3.92 15.09
CA GLU A 117 -11.55 2.88 14.71
C GLU A 117 -12.95 3.46 14.55
N GLY A 118 -13.42 4.19 15.55
CA GLY A 118 -14.74 4.80 15.49
C GLY A 118 -14.84 5.92 14.45
N ALA A 119 -13.75 6.63 14.15
CA ALA A 119 -13.71 7.60 13.07
C ALA A 119 -13.80 6.91 11.71
N ILE A 120 -13.07 5.82 11.49
CA ILE A 120 -13.17 4.99 10.28
C ILE A 120 -14.61 4.48 10.10
N ASP A 121 -15.20 3.94 11.17
CA ASP A 121 -16.59 3.46 11.14
C ASP A 121 -17.57 4.60 10.80
N THR A 122 -17.30 5.81 11.28
CA THR A 122 -18.11 7.00 10.92
C THR A 122 -18.05 7.28 9.42
N LEU A 123 -16.85 7.22 8.82
CA LEU A 123 -16.66 7.42 7.38
C LEU A 123 -17.29 6.30 6.53
N TYR A 124 -17.35 5.09 7.04
CA TYR A 124 -18.10 3.99 6.43
C TYR A 124 -19.60 4.22 6.52
N TYR A 125 -20.08 4.60 7.71
CA TYR A 125 -21.51 4.82 7.96
C TYR A 125 -22.11 5.93 7.08
N ASP A 126 -21.40 7.03 6.88
CA ASP A 126 -21.87 8.17 6.08
C ASP A 126 -21.55 8.09 4.58
N GLY A 127 -20.85 7.02 4.16
CA GLY A 127 -20.52 6.74 2.76
C GLY A 127 -19.29 7.48 2.24
N THR A 128 -18.55 8.19 3.08
CA THR A 128 -17.29 8.87 2.68
C THR A 128 -16.27 7.90 2.11
N MET A 129 -16.12 6.71 2.72
CA MET A 129 -15.18 5.70 2.23
C MET A 129 -15.50 5.27 0.80
N ALA A 130 -16.76 5.05 0.47
CA ALA A 130 -17.18 4.72 -0.88
C ALA A 130 -16.86 5.84 -1.88
N GLN A 131 -17.07 7.11 -1.49
CA GLN A 131 -16.76 8.27 -2.33
C GLN A 131 -15.24 8.40 -2.58
N LEU A 132 -14.41 8.16 -1.55
CA LEU A 132 -12.96 8.17 -1.68
C LEU A 132 -12.48 7.05 -2.61
N SER A 133 -13.03 5.84 -2.47
CA SER A 133 -12.73 4.70 -3.32
C SER A 133 -13.11 4.96 -4.79
N GLU A 134 -14.30 5.46 -5.03
CA GLU A 134 -14.74 5.88 -6.37
C GLU A 134 -13.81 6.94 -6.98
N LYS A 135 -13.40 7.93 -6.17
CA LYS A 135 -12.52 9.02 -6.62
C LYS A 135 -11.15 8.52 -7.04
N HIS A 136 -10.53 7.63 -6.26
CA HIS A 136 -9.13 7.25 -6.42
C HIS A 136 -8.93 5.91 -7.15
N PHE A 137 -9.89 4.99 -7.05
CA PHE A 137 -9.82 3.67 -7.67
C PHE A 137 -10.83 3.50 -8.82
N GLY A 138 -11.75 4.46 -9.01
CA GLY A 138 -12.82 4.39 -10.01
C GLY A 138 -13.93 3.39 -9.67
N SER A 139 -13.94 2.86 -8.44
CA SER A 139 -14.91 1.87 -7.95
C SER A 139 -14.93 1.86 -6.43
N ALA A 140 -16.08 1.54 -5.84
CA ALA A 140 -16.20 1.28 -4.40
C ALA A 140 -15.76 -0.14 -3.99
N ALA A 141 -15.37 -1.00 -4.92
CA ALA A 141 -15.14 -2.43 -4.66
C ALA A 141 -14.07 -2.70 -3.59
N ASP A 142 -13.04 -1.85 -3.50
CA ASP A 142 -11.94 -2.05 -2.56
C ASP A 142 -12.30 -1.67 -1.11
N VAL A 143 -13.45 -1.04 -0.89
CA VAL A 143 -13.99 -0.73 0.44
C VAL A 143 -15.31 -1.43 0.71
N ASP A 144 -16.01 -1.94 -0.32
CA ASP A 144 -17.30 -2.62 -0.15
C ASP A 144 -17.14 -3.91 0.66
N GLY A 145 -17.93 -4.02 1.73
CA GLY A 145 -17.90 -5.19 2.62
C GLY A 145 -16.67 -5.28 3.54
N VAL A 146 -15.73 -4.33 3.52
CA VAL A 146 -14.57 -4.30 4.43
C VAL A 146 -15.05 -4.05 5.87
N ARG A 147 -15.99 -3.10 6.05
CA ARG A 147 -16.65 -2.87 7.33
C ARG A 147 -18.16 -2.87 7.15
N ASN A 148 -18.87 -3.49 8.10
CA ASN A 148 -20.34 -3.51 8.13
C ASN A 148 -20.84 -2.65 9.28
N VAL A 149 -20.92 -1.34 9.06
CA VAL A 149 -21.32 -0.36 10.08
C VAL A 149 -22.79 -0.02 9.90
N THR A 150 -23.64 -0.45 10.84
CA THR A 150 -25.09 -0.26 10.80
C THR A 150 -25.58 0.94 11.62
N GLU A 151 -24.74 1.43 12.55
CA GLU A 151 -25.05 2.56 13.42
C GLU A 151 -23.85 3.50 13.49
N LYS A 152 -24.11 4.82 13.52
CA LYS A 152 -23.04 5.82 13.65
C LYS A 152 -22.39 5.74 15.02
N PRO A 153 -21.06 5.58 15.11
CA PRO A 153 -20.34 5.55 16.39
C PRO A 153 -20.49 6.86 17.18
N VAL A 154 -20.43 6.73 18.50
CA VAL A 154 -20.33 7.88 19.41
C VAL A 154 -18.92 7.93 19.95
N LEU A 155 -18.17 8.99 19.62
CA LEU A 155 -16.77 9.15 19.98
C LEU A 155 -16.64 9.99 21.26
N ASP A 156 -15.87 9.52 22.24
CA ASP A 156 -15.46 10.32 23.40
C ASP A 156 -14.15 11.06 23.09
N LEU A 157 -14.25 12.17 22.40
CA LEU A 157 -13.10 12.99 21.99
C LEU A 157 -12.30 13.57 23.17
N SER A 158 -12.80 13.49 24.43
CA SER A 158 -12.03 13.89 25.60
C SER A 158 -10.83 12.97 25.86
N LYS A 159 -10.82 11.77 25.29
CA LYS A 159 -9.71 10.82 25.33
C LYS A 159 -8.65 11.08 24.27
N LEU A 160 -8.92 11.92 23.29
CA LEU A 160 -7.99 12.19 22.19
C LEU A 160 -6.71 12.86 22.70
N LYS A 161 -5.59 12.18 22.50
CA LYS A 161 -4.26 12.67 22.81
C LYS A 161 -3.34 12.42 21.63
N THR A 162 -2.72 13.48 21.15
CA THR A 162 -1.78 13.48 20.04
C THR A 162 -0.43 14.06 20.51
N LEU A 163 0.64 13.76 19.79
CA LEU A 163 1.99 14.30 20.09
C LEU A 163 2.02 15.82 20.02
N LYS A 164 1.18 16.41 19.17
CA LYS A 164 1.01 17.86 19.02
C LYS A 164 -0.46 18.20 19.26
N ASP A 165 -0.74 18.98 20.28
CA ASP A 165 -2.11 19.34 20.67
C ASP A 165 -2.93 19.89 19.50
N GLY A 166 -4.13 19.32 19.30
CA GLY A 166 -5.04 19.68 18.20
C GLY A 166 -4.59 19.24 16.79
N THR A 167 -3.53 18.44 16.68
CA THR A 167 -3.01 17.96 15.39
C THR A 167 -2.72 16.47 15.45
N LEU A 168 -3.25 15.69 14.53
CA LEU A 168 -2.83 14.31 14.31
C LEU A 168 -1.69 14.31 13.29
N THR A 169 -0.51 13.88 13.72
CA THR A 169 0.66 13.75 12.84
C THR A 169 0.67 12.36 12.19
N VAL A 170 0.80 12.34 10.87
CA VAL A 170 0.63 11.12 10.05
C VAL A 170 1.91 10.84 9.26
N GLY A 171 2.56 9.73 9.53
CA GLY A 171 3.67 9.21 8.72
C GLY A 171 3.13 8.66 7.39
N VAL A 172 3.71 9.12 6.28
CA VAL A 172 3.37 8.68 4.92
C VAL A 172 4.64 8.47 4.10
N GLU A 173 4.61 7.54 3.13
CA GLU A 173 5.67 7.39 2.12
C GLU A 173 5.15 7.90 0.78
N VAL A 174 5.40 9.16 0.46
CA VAL A 174 4.89 9.80 -0.76
C VAL A 174 5.63 9.28 -1.99
N GLY A 175 4.87 8.62 -2.88
CA GLY A 175 5.40 7.98 -4.08
C GLY A 175 4.77 6.63 -4.35
N TYR A 176 3.58 6.35 -3.76
CA TYR A 176 2.83 5.10 -3.86
C TYR A 176 1.42 5.32 -4.44
N PRO A 177 1.31 5.75 -5.73
CA PRO A 177 0.01 6.02 -6.33
C PRO A 177 -0.83 4.74 -6.46
N PRO A 178 -2.17 4.83 -6.27
CA PRO A 178 -2.98 6.03 -6.05
C PRO A 178 -3.18 6.38 -4.57
N MET A 179 -2.45 5.74 -3.66
CA MET A 179 -2.64 5.87 -2.22
C MET A 179 -2.08 7.20 -1.67
N GLU A 180 -0.79 7.48 -1.91
CA GLU A 180 -0.13 8.73 -1.53
C GLU A 180 0.97 9.10 -2.53
N TYR A 181 0.81 10.25 -3.16
CA TYR A 181 1.74 10.77 -4.17
C TYR A 181 1.66 12.30 -4.25
N THR A 182 2.51 12.92 -5.04
CA THR A 182 2.44 14.36 -5.29
C THR A 182 1.66 14.68 -6.55
N ASP A 183 1.12 15.89 -6.61
CA ASP A 183 0.63 16.45 -7.87
C ASP A 183 1.77 16.58 -8.90
N ASP A 184 1.42 16.91 -10.16
CA ASP A 184 2.39 17.07 -11.25
C ASP A 184 3.44 18.17 -10.98
N ALA A 185 3.12 19.12 -10.12
CA ALA A 185 4.03 20.19 -9.71
C ALA A 185 4.97 19.76 -8.57
N GLY A 186 4.71 18.62 -7.92
CA GLY A 186 5.44 18.12 -6.77
C GLY A 186 5.23 18.94 -5.48
N LEU A 187 4.11 19.68 -5.40
CA LEU A 187 3.85 20.66 -4.35
C LEU A 187 2.84 20.16 -3.32
N GLU A 188 1.83 19.42 -3.74
CA GLU A 188 0.75 18.97 -2.88
C GLU A 188 0.68 17.44 -2.82
N TYR A 189 0.44 16.91 -1.62
CA TYR A 189 0.17 15.49 -1.43
C TYR A 189 -1.28 15.20 -1.78
N GLN A 190 -1.49 14.15 -2.55
CA GLN A 190 -2.79 13.66 -2.98
C GLN A 190 -2.82 12.13 -2.97
N GLY A 191 -4.02 11.56 -3.08
CA GLY A 191 -4.23 10.12 -3.08
C GLY A 191 -5.28 9.70 -2.06
N PHE A 192 -5.59 8.41 -2.07
CA PHE A 192 -6.62 7.86 -1.20
C PHE A 192 -6.27 8.05 0.28
N ASP A 193 -5.06 7.67 0.71
CA ASP A 193 -4.63 7.76 2.12
C ASP A 193 -4.52 9.21 2.59
N ILE A 194 -4.15 10.13 1.69
CA ILE A 194 -4.11 11.57 2.00
C ILE A 194 -5.50 12.11 2.28
N ASP A 195 -6.47 11.80 1.42
CA ASP A 195 -7.85 12.28 1.60
C ASP A 195 -8.55 11.53 2.74
N PHE A 196 -8.27 10.26 2.93
CA PHE A 196 -8.74 9.48 4.07
C PHE A 196 -8.25 10.06 5.41
N ALA A 197 -6.95 10.37 5.53
CA ALA A 197 -6.40 11.01 6.73
C ALA A 197 -7.07 12.37 7.01
N LYS A 198 -7.29 13.20 5.98
CA LYS A 198 -8.02 14.47 6.13
C LYS A 198 -9.44 14.25 6.64
N ALA A 199 -10.17 13.27 6.07
CA ALA A 199 -11.52 12.93 6.52
C ALA A 199 -11.54 12.41 7.96
N LEU A 200 -10.54 11.63 8.40
CA LEU A 200 -10.36 11.24 9.80
C LEU A 200 -10.18 12.48 10.70
N GLY A 201 -9.35 13.43 10.29
CA GLY A 201 -9.13 14.68 11.01
C GLY A 201 -10.43 15.47 11.20
N GLU A 202 -11.29 15.56 10.18
CA GLU A 202 -12.59 16.20 10.26
C GLU A 202 -13.50 15.51 11.30
N VAL A 203 -13.54 14.18 11.33
CA VAL A 203 -14.34 13.42 12.32
C VAL A 203 -13.80 13.61 13.74
N LEU A 204 -12.48 13.60 13.91
CA LEU A 204 -11.80 13.73 15.21
C LEU A 204 -11.69 15.19 15.68
N GLY A 205 -11.96 16.17 14.81
CA GLY A 205 -11.85 17.59 15.12
C GLY A 205 -10.42 18.08 15.33
N VAL A 206 -9.46 17.54 14.56
CA VAL A 206 -8.03 17.88 14.59
C VAL A 206 -7.52 18.23 13.20
N ASP A 207 -6.46 19.03 13.15
CA ASP A 207 -5.69 19.24 11.92
C ASP A 207 -4.85 18.00 11.58
N ILE A 208 -4.56 17.78 10.31
CA ILE A 208 -3.66 16.70 9.84
C ILE A 208 -2.34 17.33 9.40
N GLU A 209 -1.25 16.77 9.91
CA GLU A 209 0.12 17.10 9.49
C GLU A 209 0.81 15.85 8.95
N PHE A 210 1.18 15.86 7.66
CA PHE A 210 1.86 14.74 7.04
C PHE A 210 3.38 14.85 7.21
N VAL A 211 4.01 13.74 7.61
CA VAL A 211 5.46 13.58 7.71
C VAL A 211 5.91 12.56 6.68
N ASN A 212 6.44 13.05 5.55
CA ASN A 212 6.96 12.18 4.49
C ASN A 212 8.23 11.48 4.95
N THR A 213 8.18 10.16 4.99
CA THR A 213 9.27 9.29 5.46
C THR A 213 9.44 8.14 4.47
N ALA A 214 10.68 7.78 4.14
CA ALA A 214 10.94 6.62 3.30
C ALA A 214 10.37 5.34 3.97
N TRP A 215 9.81 4.44 3.17
CA TRP A 215 9.10 3.26 3.67
C TRP A 215 9.95 2.38 4.59
N ASP A 216 11.22 2.15 4.27
CA ASP A 216 12.15 1.36 5.08
C ASP A 216 12.44 1.95 6.47
N GLY A 217 12.15 3.24 6.66
CA GLY A 217 12.30 3.97 7.92
C GLY A 217 10.99 4.28 8.64
N ILE A 218 9.82 4.02 8.03
CA ILE A 218 8.55 4.55 8.51
C ILE A 218 8.14 3.97 9.88
N PHE A 219 8.36 2.70 10.13
CA PHE A 219 8.07 2.08 11.43
C PHE A 219 9.03 2.58 12.53
N ALA A 220 10.30 2.77 12.19
CA ALA A 220 11.27 3.34 13.13
C ALA A 220 10.95 4.81 13.49
N GLY A 221 10.33 5.56 12.59
CA GLY A 221 9.79 6.89 12.85
C GLY A 221 8.64 6.86 13.86
N LEU A 222 7.71 5.89 13.72
CA LEU A 222 6.61 5.68 14.67
C LEU A 222 7.15 5.32 16.07
N ASP A 223 8.11 4.41 16.15
CA ASP A 223 8.75 4.02 17.41
C ASP A 223 9.39 5.20 18.15
N LYS A 224 9.95 6.15 17.39
CA LYS A 224 10.57 7.38 17.90
C LYS A 224 9.59 8.52 18.12
N GLU A 225 8.28 8.25 17.93
CA GLU A 225 7.21 9.25 18.09
C GLU A 225 7.43 10.51 17.20
N GLN A 226 7.89 10.30 15.95
CA GLN A 226 7.96 11.37 14.97
C GLN A 226 6.59 11.74 14.41
N TYR A 227 5.64 10.84 14.52
CA TYR A 227 4.21 11.00 14.19
C TYR A 227 3.37 10.07 15.07
N ASP A 228 2.09 10.38 15.19
CA ASP A 228 1.13 9.65 16.01
C ASP A 228 0.78 8.30 15.40
N VAL A 229 0.63 8.26 14.06
CA VAL A 229 0.16 7.11 13.30
C VAL A 229 0.85 7.02 11.95
N ILE A 230 0.81 5.83 11.33
CA ILE A 230 1.13 5.64 9.92
C ILE A 230 -0.18 5.38 9.16
N ILE A 231 -0.44 6.18 8.12
CA ILE A 231 -1.48 5.96 7.12
C ILE A 231 -0.75 6.00 5.78
N SER A 232 -0.33 4.83 5.30
CA SER A 232 0.52 4.67 4.12
C SER A 232 0.47 3.22 3.66
N SER A 233 -0.71 2.75 3.30
CA SER A 233 -0.97 1.41 2.77
C SER A 233 -0.36 0.27 3.62
N VAL A 234 -0.45 0.37 4.95
CA VAL A 234 0.14 -0.63 5.84
C VAL A 234 -0.68 -1.91 5.82
N SER A 235 -0.19 -2.95 5.14
CA SER A 235 -0.79 -4.30 5.18
C SER A 235 -0.83 -4.84 6.61
N ILE A 236 -1.97 -5.39 7.01
CA ILE A 236 -2.16 -6.05 8.32
C ILE A 236 -1.56 -7.45 8.23
N THR A 237 -0.31 -7.62 8.66
CA THR A 237 0.36 -8.92 8.74
C THR A 237 0.53 -9.38 10.19
N PRO A 238 0.68 -10.71 10.44
CA PRO A 238 0.93 -11.22 11.79
C PRO A 238 2.16 -10.59 12.45
N GLU A 239 3.24 -10.36 11.69
CA GLU A 239 4.49 -9.77 12.15
C GLU A 239 4.26 -8.32 12.62
N ARG A 240 3.53 -7.52 11.82
CA ARG A 240 3.19 -6.14 12.15
C ARG A 240 2.23 -6.08 13.34
N GLN A 241 1.23 -6.96 13.42
CA GLN A 241 0.33 -7.07 14.57
C GLN A 241 1.07 -7.48 15.86
N ALA A 242 2.15 -8.28 15.74
CA ALA A 242 2.99 -8.62 16.89
C ALA A 242 3.79 -7.40 17.40
N ALA A 243 4.20 -6.48 16.52
CA ALA A 243 5.04 -5.33 16.85
C ALA A 243 4.25 -4.05 17.16
N TYR A 244 3.14 -3.82 16.47
CA TYR A 244 2.36 -2.58 16.47
C TYR A 244 0.88 -2.83 16.80
N ASP A 245 0.15 -1.76 17.11
CA ASP A 245 -1.30 -1.76 17.12
C ASP A 245 -1.82 -1.35 15.74
N LEU A 246 -2.55 -2.24 15.09
CA LEU A 246 -3.20 -1.98 13.81
C LEU A 246 -4.71 -1.88 14.02
N THR A 247 -5.35 -0.98 13.28
CA THR A 247 -6.81 -0.95 13.23
C THR A 247 -7.36 -2.16 12.49
N GLU A 248 -8.66 -2.41 12.61
CA GLU A 248 -9.36 -3.20 11.60
C GLU A 248 -9.18 -2.54 10.23
N PRO A 249 -9.27 -3.30 9.13
CA PRO A 249 -8.98 -2.76 7.80
C PRO A 249 -9.87 -1.59 7.40
N TYR A 250 -9.30 -0.65 6.62
CA TYR A 250 -10.05 0.42 5.97
C TYR A 250 -10.11 0.27 4.44
N VAL A 251 -9.31 -0.64 3.85
CA VAL A 251 -9.30 -0.98 2.42
C VAL A 251 -8.95 -2.47 2.30
N SER A 252 -9.61 -3.17 1.38
CA SER A 252 -9.18 -4.51 0.96
C SER A 252 -7.98 -4.42 0.03
N ASN A 253 -7.07 -5.38 0.14
CA ASN A 253 -5.90 -5.48 -0.73
C ASN A 253 -5.47 -6.92 -0.86
N GLN A 254 -4.73 -7.22 -1.92
CA GLN A 254 -4.10 -8.50 -2.21
C GLN A 254 -2.77 -8.25 -2.92
N LEU A 255 -1.80 -9.14 -2.78
CA LEU A 255 -0.63 -9.11 -3.63
C LEU A 255 -0.98 -9.61 -5.04
N VAL A 256 -0.42 -8.95 -6.04
CA VAL A 256 -0.63 -9.27 -7.45
C VAL A 256 0.67 -9.26 -8.23
N ILE A 257 0.69 -9.96 -9.35
CA ILE A 257 1.78 -9.93 -10.32
C ILE A 257 1.35 -9.13 -11.54
N VAL A 258 2.15 -8.14 -11.90
CA VAL A 258 1.97 -7.33 -13.10
C VAL A 258 3.11 -7.59 -14.07
N THR A 259 2.78 -7.82 -15.35
CA THR A 259 3.74 -8.03 -16.45
C THR A 259 3.41 -7.10 -17.62
N LEU A 260 4.34 -6.98 -18.57
CA LEU A 260 4.00 -6.47 -19.91
C LEU A 260 3.08 -7.47 -20.63
N LYS A 261 2.23 -6.92 -21.54
CA LYS A 261 1.40 -7.72 -22.47
C LYS A 261 2.21 -8.36 -23.58
#